data_38b7fbe39777fc95d92e13284e1e9189
#
_entry.id   38b7fbe39777fc95d92e13284e1e9189
#
_cell.length_a   1.000
_cell.length_b   1.000
_cell.length_c   1.000
_cell.angle_alpha   90.00
_cell.angle_beta   90.00
_cell.angle_gamma   90.00
#
_symmetry.space_group_name_H-M   'P 1'
#
loop_
_entity.id
_entity.type
_entity.pdbx_description
1 polymer ?
#
loop_
_entity_poly.entity_id
_entity_poly.type
_entity_poly.pdbx_seq_one_letter_code
_entity_poly.pdbx_strand_id
1 'polypeptide(L)'
;MARYGFDDLIWNHISARCFDDQTEDCCDLPTDSYLITPGGVHFSEVRGDDFVFDSTDESGNVIHSGIYAARPDVRSIIHVHTPAIMVVSVLKDGFKFLTQDSAPFYGKIKYHDYGGLHSTMEEEKNIASDLGPDGVALFMRNHGATIVGRSIQEAWVRTYYLDRCCKVQIEAMQTGGEILHCPTDLLVNAAEQIEKFFPHGKYEWAALKRLVDR
;
A
#
# COMPACT_ATOMS: atom_id res chain seq x y z
N MET A 1 -7.16 -1.78 -9.69
CA MET A 1 -7.21 -0.49 -8.98
C MET A 1 -8.41 0.32 -9.45
N ALA A 2 -8.48 0.81 -10.67
CA ALA A 2 -9.56 1.68 -11.19
C ALA A 2 -10.98 1.14 -10.91
N ARG A 3 -11.23 -0.16 -11.12
CA ARG A 3 -12.54 -0.79 -10.83
C ARG A 3 -13.02 -0.62 -9.38
N TYR A 4 -12.13 -0.36 -8.45
CA TYR A 4 -12.44 -0.17 -7.01
C TYR A 4 -12.38 1.28 -6.57
N GLY A 5 -12.17 2.23 -7.53
CA GLY A 5 -12.02 3.65 -7.23
C GLY A 5 -10.74 3.97 -6.45
N PHE A 6 -9.68 3.20 -6.72
CA PHE A 6 -8.35 3.44 -6.14
C PHE A 6 -7.45 4.22 -7.10
N ASP A 7 -8.06 4.95 -8.01
CA ASP A 7 -7.43 5.86 -8.95
C ASP A 7 -7.60 7.30 -8.47
N ASP A 8 -6.59 8.11 -8.75
CA ASP A 8 -6.63 9.57 -8.58
C ASP A 8 -6.01 10.18 -9.85
N LEU A 9 -6.81 10.23 -10.92
CA LEU A 9 -6.33 10.61 -12.24
C LEU A 9 -5.06 9.81 -12.61
N ILE A 10 -3.89 10.48 -12.55
CA ILE A 10 -2.60 9.91 -12.95
C ILE A 10 -1.60 9.77 -11.78
N TRP A 11 -2.02 10.13 -10.55
CA TRP A 11 -1.08 10.34 -9.43
C TRP A 11 -0.85 9.12 -8.55
N ASN A 12 -1.67 8.07 -8.68
CA ASN A 12 -1.42 6.82 -7.96
C ASN A 12 -0.49 5.92 -8.76
N HIS A 13 0.36 5.16 -8.07
CA HIS A 13 1.32 4.29 -8.72
C HIS A 13 1.50 2.96 -8.00
N ILE A 14 1.87 1.95 -8.78
CA ILE A 14 2.11 0.58 -8.31
C ILE A 14 3.44 0.14 -8.86
N SER A 15 4.22 -0.55 -8.05
CA SER A 15 5.43 -1.21 -8.51
C SER A 15 5.53 -2.65 -8.05
N ALA A 16 6.34 -3.41 -8.75
CA ALA A 16 6.71 -4.77 -8.40
C ALA A 16 8.18 -5.01 -8.68
N ARG A 17 8.89 -5.64 -7.73
CA ARG A 17 10.29 -6.00 -7.88
C ARG A 17 10.42 -7.13 -8.91
N CYS A 18 11.41 -7.02 -9.79
CA CYS A 18 11.74 -8.07 -10.75
C CYS A 18 12.49 -9.22 -10.07
N PHE A 19 12.32 -10.44 -10.56
CA PHE A 19 12.96 -11.66 -10.04
C PHE A 19 13.65 -12.45 -11.12
N ASP A 20 14.78 -13.01 -10.74
CA ASP A 20 15.67 -13.78 -11.59
C ASP A 20 15.19 -15.23 -11.88
N ASP A 21 14.14 -15.71 -11.18
CA ASP A 21 13.88 -17.15 -11.12
C ASP A 21 12.63 -17.65 -11.88
N GLN A 22 11.92 -16.80 -12.63
CA GLN A 22 10.67 -17.25 -13.27
C GLN A 22 10.42 -16.82 -14.73
N THR A 23 11.28 -16.04 -15.37
CA THR A 23 11.14 -15.78 -16.82
C THR A 23 12.50 -15.73 -17.51
N GLU A 24 12.67 -16.50 -18.58
CA GLU A 24 13.88 -16.50 -19.44
C GLU A 24 14.19 -15.12 -20.04
N ASP A 25 13.22 -14.19 -20.00
CA ASP A 25 13.32 -12.84 -20.59
C ASP A 25 13.80 -11.75 -19.62
N CYS A 26 13.94 -12.03 -18.31
CA CYS A 26 14.40 -11.06 -17.30
C CYS A 26 15.88 -11.20 -16.90
N CYS A 27 16.64 -12.06 -17.58
CA CYS A 27 18.00 -12.45 -17.18
C CYS A 27 19.05 -11.32 -17.19
N ASP A 28 18.76 -10.20 -17.84
CA ASP A 28 19.71 -9.08 -17.97
C ASP A 28 19.43 -7.90 -17.03
N LEU A 29 18.46 -8.03 -16.11
CA LEU A 29 18.09 -6.94 -15.22
C LEU A 29 18.86 -7.02 -13.89
N PRO A 30 19.29 -5.88 -13.34
CA PRO A 30 19.86 -5.84 -11.99
C PRO A 30 18.90 -6.47 -10.97
N THR A 31 19.41 -7.25 -10.04
CA THR A 31 18.63 -8.01 -9.02
C THR A 31 17.71 -7.16 -8.13
N ASP A 32 17.93 -5.84 -8.11
CA ASP A 32 17.14 -4.88 -7.35
C ASP A 32 16.21 -4.01 -8.21
N SER A 33 16.07 -4.35 -9.49
CA SER A 33 15.17 -3.61 -10.39
C SER A 33 13.71 -3.86 -10.04
N TYR A 34 12.88 -2.86 -10.26
CA TYR A 34 11.43 -2.96 -10.15
C TYR A 34 10.76 -2.29 -11.36
N LEU A 35 9.61 -2.80 -11.70
CA LEU A 35 8.71 -2.19 -12.68
C LEU A 35 7.68 -1.34 -11.93
N ILE A 36 7.39 -0.16 -12.46
CA ILE A 36 6.40 0.78 -11.93
C ILE A 36 5.42 1.20 -13.02
N THR A 37 4.20 1.56 -12.65
CA THR A 37 3.25 2.17 -13.57
C THR A 37 3.83 3.44 -14.19
N PRO A 38 3.62 3.69 -15.50
CA PRO A 38 4.12 4.88 -16.15
C PRO A 38 3.45 6.14 -15.59
N GLY A 39 4.22 7.21 -15.41
CA GLY A 39 3.68 8.51 -15.04
C GLY A 39 2.78 9.07 -16.15
N GLY A 40 1.72 9.77 -15.75
CA GLY A 40 0.80 10.42 -16.70
C GLY A 40 -0.24 9.48 -17.34
N VAL A 41 -0.36 8.23 -16.89
CA VAL A 41 -1.32 7.24 -17.43
C VAL A 41 -2.33 6.88 -16.35
N HIS A 42 -3.63 6.92 -16.69
CA HIS A 42 -4.70 6.53 -15.78
C HIS A 42 -4.72 5.01 -15.57
N PHE A 43 -5.00 4.54 -14.37
CA PHE A 43 -5.01 3.09 -14.06
C PHE A 43 -5.93 2.25 -14.94
N SER A 44 -7.02 2.83 -15.46
CA SER A 44 -7.91 2.12 -16.41
C SER A 44 -7.30 1.90 -17.79
N GLU A 45 -6.25 2.64 -18.12
CA GLU A 45 -5.56 2.58 -19.42
C GLU A 45 -4.30 1.70 -19.36
N VAL A 46 -3.68 1.54 -18.16
CA VAL A 46 -2.44 0.77 -17.97
C VAL A 46 -2.62 -0.69 -18.37
N ARG A 47 -1.72 -1.17 -19.21
CA ARG A 47 -1.62 -2.57 -19.66
C ARG A 47 -0.31 -3.20 -19.17
N GLY A 48 -0.19 -4.51 -19.27
CA GLY A 48 1.00 -5.22 -18.80
C GLY A 48 2.32 -4.73 -19.42
N ASP A 49 2.28 -4.30 -20.67
CA ASP A 49 3.47 -3.85 -21.41
C ASP A 49 3.84 -2.37 -21.18
N ASP A 50 3.00 -1.63 -20.44
CA ASP A 50 3.22 -0.20 -20.17
C ASP A 50 4.14 0.05 -18.95
N PHE A 51 4.38 -0.95 -18.11
CA PHE A 51 5.23 -0.82 -16.93
C PHE A 51 6.67 -0.50 -17.33
N VAL A 52 7.29 0.43 -16.61
CA VAL A 52 8.62 0.95 -16.88
C VAL A 52 9.56 0.77 -15.67
N PHE A 53 10.87 0.77 -15.93
CA PHE A 53 11.89 0.70 -14.87
C PHE A 53 12.11 2.03 -14.17
N ASP A 54 11.82 3.13 -14.84
CA ASP A 54 11.99 4.48 -14.31
C ASP A 54 10.78 5.30 -14.72
N SER A 55 9.95 5.65 -13.74
CA SER A 55 8.77 6.46 -14.01
C SER A 55 9.18 7.90 -14.32
N THR A 56 8.44 8.56 -15.21
CA THR A 56 8.54 10.01 -15.41
C THR A 56 8.05 10.81 -14.20
N ASP A 57 7.40 10.14 -13.24
CA ASP A 57 7.03 10.71 -11.95
C ASP A 57 8.17 10.52 -10.94
N GLU A 58 8.98 11.57 -10.76
CA GLU A 58 10.10 11.57 -9.82
C GLU A 58 9.65 11.31 -8.37
N SER A 59 8.48 11.80 -7.98
CA SER A 59 7.95 11.62 -6.62
C SER A 59 7.57 10.15 -6.36
N GLY A 60 7.01 9.48 -7.36
CA GLY A 60 6.74 8.05 -7.32
C GLY A 60 8.02 7.23 -7.17
N ASN A 61 9.06 7.57 -7.94
CA ASN A 61 10.35 6.88 -7.85
C ASN A 61 10.97 6.99 -6.46
N VAL A 62 11.01 8.20 -5.87
CA VAL A 62 11.56 8.45 -4.51
C VAL A 62 10.86 7.59 -3.45
N ILE A 63 9.52 7.49 -3.49
CA ILE A 63 8.77 6.67 -2.54
C ILE A 63 9.13 5.19 -2.67
N HIS A 64 9.21 4.68 -3.91
CA HIS A 64 9.42 3.25 -4.15
C HIS A 64 10.87 2.82 -3.97
N SER A 65 11.83 3.57 -4.53
CA SER A 65 13.25 3.21 -4.48
C SER A 65 13.79 3.11 -3.05
N GLY A 66 13.48 4.10 -2.20
CA GLY A 66 13.92 4.10 -0.82
C GLY A 66 13.40 2.90 -0.02
N ILE A 67 12.12 2.56 -0.21
CA ILE A 67 11.53 1.39 0.45
C ILE A 67 12.18 0.10 -0.06
N TYR A 68 12.35 -0.05 -1.38
CA TYR A 68 13.00 -1.24 -1.93
C TYR A 68 14.45 -1.40 -1.47
N ALA A 69 15.20 -0.30 -1.39
CA ALA A 69 16.58 -0.33 -0.89
C ALA A 69 16.68 -0.77 0.58
N ALA A 70 15.73 -0.32 1.42
CA ALA A 70 15.74 -0.61 2.86
C ALA A 70 15.05 -1.95 3.23
N ARG A 71 14.16 -2.46 2.39
CA ARG A 71 13.26 -3.59 2.68
C ARG A 71 13.34 -4.67 1.59
N PRO A 72 14.35 -5.57 1.66
CA PRO A 72 14.50 -6.66 0.68
C PRO A 72 13.35 -7.68 0.71
N ASP A 73 12.55 -7.72 1.78
CA ASP A 73 11.34 -8.53 1.89
C ASP A 73 10.14 -7.97 1.13
N VAL A 74 10.16 -6.67 0.79
CA VAL A 74 9.10 -6.02 0.02
C VAL A 74 9.25 -6.37 -1.46
N ARG A 75 8.17 -6.88 -2.04
CA ARG A 75 8.09 -7.30 -3.45
C ARG A 75 7.13 -6.46 -4.28
N SER A 76 6.22 -5.74 -3.64
CA SER A 76 5.31 -4.81 -4.32
C SER A 76 4.94 -3.66 -3.41
N ILE A 77 4.80 -2.49 -4.00
CA ILE A 77 4.43 -1.25 -3.34
C ILE A 77 3.26 -0.64 -4.11
N ILE A 78 2.27 -0.16 -3.35
CA ILE A 78 1.10 0.55 -3.88
C ILE A 78 0.98 1.87 -3.13
N HIS A 79 1.00 2.98 -3.88
CA HIS A 79 0.73 4.30 -3.35
C HIS A 79 -0.62 4.80 -3.84
N VAL A 80 -1.47 5.28 -2.91
CA VAL A 80 -2.85 5.67 -3.21
C VAL A 80 -3.31 6.88 -2.42
N HIS A 81 -4.19 7.68 -3.07
CA HIS A 81 -4.86 8.86 -2.53
C HIS A 81 -6.37 8.65 -2.47
N THR A 82 -6.86 7.49 -2.04
CA THR A 82 -8.32 7.33 -1.92
C THR A 82 -8.88 8.35 -0.93
N PRO A 83 -10.09 8.90 -1.15
CA PRO A 83 -10.66 9.91 -0.24
C PRO A 83 -10.67 9.47 1.23
N ALA A 84 -10.95 8.19 1.50
CA ALA A 84 -10.97 7.68 2.86
C ALA A 84 -9.57 7.63 3.51
N ILE A 85 -8.56 7.19 2.77
CA ILE A 85 -7.17 7.18 3.23
C ILE A 85 -6.69 8.62 3.45
N MET A 86 -6.99 9.54 2.52
CA MET A 86 -6.65 10.97 2.67
C MET A 86 -7.27 11.58 3.92
N VAL A 87 -8.56 11.33 4.20
CA VAL A 87 -9.23 11.82 5.42
C VAL A 87 -8.54 11.29 6.68
N VAL A 88 -8.19 9.99 6.72
CA VAL A 88 -7.48 9.43 7.89
C VAL A 88 -6.06 9.98 8.00
N SER A 89 -5.39 10.28 6.88
CA SER A 89 -4.03 10.86 6.89
C SER A 89 -3.95 12.25 7.53
N VAL A 90 -5.04 13.03 7.49
CA VAL A 90 -5.10 14.38 8.11
C VAL A 90 -5.56 14.35 9.56
N LEU A 91 -6.05 13.22 10.08
CA LEU A 91 -6.48 13.11 11.48
C LEU A 91 -5.26 13.05 12.40
N LYS A 92 -5.23 13.88 13.44
CA LYS A 92 -4.15 13.88 14.44
C LYS A 92 -3.92 12.50 15.05
N ASP A 93 -5.02 11.82 15.42
CA ASP A 93 -4.97 10.48 16.01
C ASP A 93 -4.75 9.37 14.96
N GLY A 94 -4.87 9.68 13.67
CA GLY A 94 -4.64 8.75 12.57
C GLY A 94 -5.64 7.60 12.50
N PHE A 95 -5.13 6.46 12.07
CA PHE A 95 -5.88 5.22 11.87
C PHE A 95 -6.27 4.56 13.19
N LYS A 96 -7.50 4.06 13.27
CA LYS A 96 -8.06 3.39 14.46
C LYS A 96 -8.41 1.93 14.14
N PHE A 97 -8.09 1.03 15.05
CA PHE A 97 -8.35 -0.41 14.91
C PHE A 97 -9.75 -0.73 15.45
N LEU A 98 -10.78 -0.52 14.60
CA LEU A 98 -12.18 -0.61 15.00
C LEU A 98 -12.87 -1.91 14.59
N THR A 99 -12.31 -2.64 13.63
CA THR A 99 -12.94 -3.83 13.06
C THR A 99 -11.93 -4.98 12.98
N GLN A 100 -12.44 -6.21 12.77
CA GLN A 100 -11.60 -7.38 12.53
C GLN A 100 -10.65 -7.17 11.34
N ASP A 101 -11.11 -6.49 10.28
CA ASP A 101 -10.32 -6.22 9.07
C ASP A 101 -9.08 -5.35 9.36
N SER A 102 -9.10 -4.58 10.46
CA SER A 102 -7.97 -3.75 10.89
C SER A 102 -6.91 -4.51 11.69
N ALA A 103 -7.22 -5.68 12.21
CA ALA A 103 -6.31 -6.45 13.08
C ALA A 103 -4.95 -6.76 12.40
N PRO A 104 -4.86 -7.17 11.10
CA PRO A 104 -3.58 -7.44 10.43
C PRO A 104 -2.62 -6.25 10.39
N PHE A 105 -3.15 -5.04 10.57
CA PHE A 105 -2.37 -3.80 10.58
C PHE A 105 -1.90 -3.41 11.99
N TYR A 106 -2.32 -4.12 13.03
CA TYR A 106 -1.99 -3.74 14.41
C TYR A 106 -0.47 -3.75 14.64
N GLY A 107 0.05 -2.60 15.12
CA GLY A 107 1.50 -2.37 15.30
C GLY A 107 2.29 -2.12 14.02
N LYS A 108 1.68 -2.30 12.84
CA LYS A 108 2.34 -2.23 11.53
C LYS A 108 1.94 -1.00 10.70
N ILE A 109 1.07 -0.13 11.21
CA ILE A 109 0.78 1.19 10.65
C ILE A 109 1.86 2.15 11.11
N LYS A 110 2.43 2.88 10.15
CA LYS A 110 3.45 3.90 10.38
C LYS A 110 2.99 5.24 9.79
N TYR A 111 3.70 6.30 10.13
CA TYR A 111 3.37 7.67 9.70
C TYR A 111 4.63 8.37 9.24
N HIS A 112 4.48 9.14 8.17
CA HIS A 112 5.48 10.05 7.64
C HIS A 112 4.90 11.47 7.61
N ASP A 113 5.60 12.43 8.20
CA ASP A 113 5.13 13.80 8.27
C ASP A 113 5.23 14.47 6.89
N TYR A 114 4.32 15.43 6.63
CA TYR A 114 4.25 16.10 5.34
C TYR A 114 5.45 17.04 5.15
N GLY A 115 6.32 16.71 4.21
CA GLY A 115 7.51 17.49 3.81
C GLY A 115 7.35 18.29 2.51
N GLY A 116 6.17 18.24 1.87
CA GLY A 116 5.96 18.80 0.54
C GLY A 116 5.98 17.73 -0.55
N LEU A 117 6.40 18.08 -1.76
CA LEU A 117 6.56 17.09 -2.84
C LEU A 117 7.87 16.30 -2.63
N HIS A 118 7.75 14.98 -2.69
CA HIS A 118 8.87 14.07 -2.49
C HIS A 118 9.74 14.03 -3.75
N SER A 119 10.92 14.64 -3.70
CA SER A 119 11.83 14.73 -4.86
C SER A 119 13.32 14.72 -4.47
N THR A 120 13.64 14.39 -3.21
CA THR A 120 15.03 14.42 -2.74
C THR A 120 15.48 13.06 -2.21
N MET A 121 16.80 12.79 -2.33
CA MET A 121 17.42 11.59 -1.71
C MET A 121 17.29 11.55 -0.18
N GLU A 122 17.15 12.70 0.46
CA GLU A 122 16.92 12.76 1.91
C GLU A 122 15.52 12.26 2.25
N GLU A 123 14.54 12.68 1.48
CA GLU A 123 13.14 12.26 1.64
C GLU A 123 12.97 10.75 1.40
N GLU A 124 13.64 10.20 0.41
CA GLU A 124 13.72 8.77 0.13
C GLU A 124 14.13 7.96 1.39
N LYS A 125 15.19 8.41 2.07
CA LYS A 125 15.67 7.78 3.30
C LYS A 125 14.70 7.94 4.47
N ASN A 126 14.07 9.12 4.58
CA ASN A 126 13.10 9.40 5.64
C ASN A 126 11.85 8.54 5.50
N ILE A 127 11.31 8.40 4.29
CA ILE A 127 10.17 7.53 3.99
C ILE A 127 10.48 6.07 4.36
N ALA A 128 11.64 5.57 3.96
CA ALA A 128 12.06 4.21 4.27
C ALA A 128 12.27 4.00 5.78
N SER A 129 12.89 4.98 6.46
CA SER A 129 13.11 4.97 7.90
C SER A 129 11.80 4.97 8.68
N ASP A 130 10.83 5.79 8.27
CA ASP A 130 9.53 5.92 8.93
C ASP A 130 8.67 4.66 8.75
N LEU A 131 8.74 4.01 7.58
CA LEU A 131 8.10 2.70 7.39
C LEU A 131 8.71 1.65 8.32
N GLY A 132 10.02 1.70 8.54
CA GLY A 132 10.74 0.80 9.40
C GLY A 132 10.75 -0.66 8.94
N PRO A 133 11.31 -1.58 9.76
CA PRO A 133 11.52 -2.96 9.35
C PRO A 133 10.25 -3.82 9.32
N ASP A 134 9.19 -3.41 10.00
CA ASP A 134 7.96 -4.17 10.23
C ASP A 134 6.69 -3.49 9.70
N GLY A 135 6.79 -2.23 9.25
CA GLY A 135 5.68 -1.49 8.68
C GLY A 135 5.11 -2.15 7.43
N VAL A 136 3.80 -2.18 7.31
CA VAL A 136 3.09 -2.69 6.13
C VAL A 136 2.27 -1.62 5.42
N ALA A 137 1.97 -0.52 6.12
CA ALA A 137 1.36 0.67 5.54
C ALA A 137 1.91 1.91 6.24
N LEU A 138 2.29 2.89 5.43
CA LEU A 138 2.79 4.20 5.83
C LEU A 138 1.76 5.25 5.45
N PHE A 139 1.07 5.83 6.42
CA PHE A 139 0.28 7.03 6.18
C PHE A 139 1.22 8.23 5.99
N MET A 140 1.18 8.80 4.82
CA MET A 140 1.84 10.06 4.52
C MET A 140 0.89 11.18 4.93
N ARG A 141 1.22 11.91 6.01
CA ARG A 141 0.35 12.94 6.59
C ARG A 141 -0.08 13.97 5.56
N ASN A 142 -1.36 14.32 5.54
CA ASN A 142 -1.95 15.28 4.60
C ASN A 142 -1.82 14.91 3.12
N HIS A 143 -1.56 13.62 2.79
CA HIS A 143 -1.28 13.19 1.43
C HIS A 143 -2.07 11.93 1.08
N GLY A 144 -1.64 10.77 1.54
CA GLY A 144 -2.24 9.48 1.20
C GLY A 144 -1.61 8.35 2.00
N ALA A 145 -1.45 7.19 1.38
CA ALA A 145 -0.72 6.08 2.00
C ALA A 145 0.09 5.26 1.00
N THR A 146 1.21 4.73 1.48
CA THR A 146 2.04 3.75 0.78
C THR A 146 1.91 2.39 1.48
N ILE A 147 1.51 1.36 0.75
CA ILE A 147 1.26 0.02 1.25
C ILE A 147 2.25 -0.95 0.61
N VAL A 148 2.86 -1.80 1.43
CA VAL A 148 3.86 -2.77 0.98
C VAL A 148 3.39 -4.20 1.17
N GLY A 149 3.90 -5.10 0.31
CA GLY A 149 3.61 -6.52 0.37
C GLY A 149 4.79 -7.38 -0.08
N ARG A 150 4.82 -8.61 0.40
CA ARG A 150 5.76 -9.67 -0.06
C ARG A 150 5.34 -10.26 -1.42
N SER A 151 4.25 -9.75 -1.97
CA SER A 151 3.74 -10.04 -3.31
C SER A 151 2.76 -8.97 -3.75
N ILE A 152 2.47 -8.89 -5.06
CA ILE A 152 1.43 -8.00 -5.62
C ILE A 152 0.08 -8.29 -4.97
N GLN A 153 -0.24 -9.57 -4.77
CA GLN A 153 -1.48 -10.03 -4.17
C GLN A 153 -1.64 -9.46 -2.75
N GLU A 154 -0.58 -9.58 -1.95
CA GLU A 154 -0.58 -9.11 -0.57
C GLU A 154 -0.71 -7.58 -0.49
N ALA A 155 0.09 -6.85 -1.28
CA ALA A 155 0.02 -5.38 -1.32
C ALA A 155 -1.39 -4.91 -1.73
N TRP A 156 -1.97 -5.52 -2.76
CA TRP A 156 -3.31 -5.15 -3.24
C TRP A 156 -4.41 -5.42 -2.20
N VAL A 157 -4.40 -6.58 -1.57
CA VAL A 157 -5.42 -6.94 -0.56
C VAL A 157 -5.27 -6.08 0.69
N ARG A 158 -4.03 -5.76 1.11
CA ARG A 158 -3.78 -4.79 2.17
C ARG A 158 -4.33 -3.40 1.82
N THR A 159 -4.11 -2.94 0.59
CA THR A 159 -4.67 -1.64 0.14
C THR A 159 -6.20 -1.63 0.22
N TYR A 160 -6.84 -2.71 -0.24
CA TYR A 160 -8.29 -2.85 -0.18
C TYR A 160 -8.81 -2.79 1.27
N TYR A 161 -8.22 -3.56 2.19
CA TYR A 161 -8.67 -3.56 3.57
C TYR A 161 -8.30 -2.27 4.32
N LEU A 162 -7.16 -1.64 4.01
CA LEU A 162 -6.81 -0.35 4.61
C LEU A 162 -7.85 0.72 4.25
N ASP A 163 -8.19 0.85 2.97
CA ASP A 163 -9.22 1.79 2.50
C ASP A 163 -10.59 1.49 3.12
N ARG A 164 -10.97 0.21 3.17
CA ARG A 164 -12.22 -0.22 3.81
C ARG A 164 -12.25 0.15 5.31
N CYS A 165 -11.18 -0.08 6.04
CA CYS A 165 -11.08 0.30 7.45
C CYS A 165 -11.14 1.82 7.64
N CYS A 166 -10.50 2.60 6.76
CA CYS A 166 -10.60 4.06 6.76
C CYS A 166 -12.05 4.52 6.54
N LYS A 167 -12.77 3.94 5.59
CA LYS A 167 -14.20 4.22 5.36
C LYS A 167 -15.03 3.95 6.60
N VAL A 168 -14.88 2.77 7.21
CA VAL A 168 -15.60 2.41 8.43
C VAL A 168 -15.27 3.36 9.59
N GLN A 169 -13.98 3.73 9.75
CA GLN A 169 -13.58 4.70 10.77
C GLN A 169 -14.29 6.04 10.58
N ILE A 170 -14.31 6.58 9.38
CA ILE A 170 -14.94 7.86 9.06
C ILE A 170 -16.45 7.79 9.34
N GLU A 171 -17.12 6.75 8.84
CA GLU A 171 -18.55 6.55 9.05
C GLU A 171 -18.89 6.41 10.55
N ALA A 172 -18.13 5.60 11.29
CA ALA A 172 -18.31 5.43 12.73
C ALA A 172 -18.16 6.76 13.48
N MET A 173 -17.13 7.56 13.14
CA MET A 173 -16.92 8.89 13.77
C MET A 173 -18.05 9.88 13.42
N GLN A 174 -18.61 9.81 12.22
CA GLN A 174 -19.71 10.67 11.78
C GLN A 174 -21.03 10.39 12.50
N THR A 175 -21.22 9.18 13.05
CA THR A 175 -22.44 8.86 13.78
C THR A 175 -22.59 9.68 15.06
N GLY A 176 -21.50 10.20 15.61
CA GLY A 176 -21.47 10.85 16.92
C GLY A 176 -21.73 9.92 18.11
N GLY A 177 -21.90 8.62 17.85
CA GLY A 177 -22.06 7.59 18.88
C GLY A 177 -20.72 7.25 19.56
N GLU A 178 -20.80 6.66 20.75
CA GLU A 178 -19.63 6.14 21.44
C GLU A 178 -19.05 4.95 20.69
N ILE A 179 -17.74 4.97 20.42
CA ILE A 179 -17.05 3.91 19.68
C ILE A 179 -16.59 2.83 20.65
N LEU A 180 -17.05 1.60 20.42
CA LEU A 180 -16.54 0.43 21.13
C LEU A 180 -15.18 0.04 20.54
N HIS A 181 -14.12 0.17 21.32
CA HIS A 181 -12.78 -0.24 20.94
C HIS A 181 -12.53 -1.72 21.17
N CYS A 182 -11.87 -2.38 20.22
CA CYS A 182 -11.44 -3.76 20.41
C CYS A 182 -10.29 -3.82 21.43
N PRO A 183 -10.32 -4.74 22.40
CA PRO A 183 -9.21 -4.96 23.32
C PRO A 183 -7.92 -5.31 22.57
N THR A 184 -6.79 -4.77 23.03
CA THR A 184 -5.49 -4.91 22.38
C THR A 184 -5.04 -6.37 22.22
N ASP A 185 -5.23 -7.18 23.26
CA ASP A 185 -4.90 -8.61 23.27
C ASP A 185 -5.69 -9.39 22.21
N LEU A 186 -6.94 -9.04 21.98
CA LEU A 186 -7.76 -9.64 20.93
C LEU A 186 -7.31 -9.20 19.53
N LEU A 187 -6.88 -7.94 19.36
CA LEU A 187 -6.31 -7.46 18.09
C LEU A 187 -5.02 -8.21 17.75
N VAL A 188 -4.12 -8.36 18.71
CA VAL A 188 -2.86 -9.11 18.52
C VAL A 188 -3.15 -10.56 18.13
N ASN A 189 -4.02 -11.24 18.88
CA ASN A 189 -4.39 -12.63 18.61
C ASN A 189 -5.06 -12.78 17.23
N ALA A 190 -5.96 -11.87 16.88
CA ALA A 190 -6.61 -11.88 15.57
C ALA A 190 -5.60 -11.65 14.43
N ALA A 191 -4.64 -10.73 14.60
CA ALA A 191 -3.58 -10.49 13.63
C ALA A 191 -2.74 -11.75 13.37
N GLU A 192 -2.33 -12.46 14.43
CA GLU A 192 -1.58 -13.71 14.33
C GLU A 192 -2.39 -14.83 13.64
N GLN A 193 -3.67 -14.95 14.00
CA GLN A 193 -4.57 -15.94 13.38
C GLN A 193 -4.76 -15.67 11.89
N ILE A 194 -4.96 -14.40 11.49
CA ILE A 194 -5.13 -14.02 10.09
C ILE A 194 -3.83 -14.29 9.31
N GLU A 195 -2.68 -13.87 9.82
CA GLU A 195 -1.40 -14.15 9.16
C GLU A 195 -1.15 -15.65 8.96
N LYS A 196 -1.50 -16.47 9.93
CA LYS A 196 -1.30 -17.91 9.90
C LYS A 196 -2.27 -18.67 9.00
N PHE A 197 -3.55 -18.34 9.06
CA PHE A 197 -4.62 -19.12 8.42
C PHE A 197 -5.19 -18.46 7.17
N PHE A 198 -5.20 -17.12 7.12
CA PHE A 198 -5.82 -16.32 6.06
C PHE A 198 -4.91 -15.17 5.62
N PRO A 199 -3.62 -15.44 5.30
CA PRO A 199 -2.72 -14.36 4.90
C PRO A 199 -3.25 -13.62 3.67
N HIS A 200 -3.16 -12.29 3.71
CA HIS A 200 -3.67 -11.41 2.67
C HIS A 200 -3.18 -11.82 1.27
N GLY A 201 -4.09 -11.87 0.32
CA GLY A 201 -3.82 -12.22 -1.07
C GLY A 201 -3.87 -13.71 -1.39
N LYS A 202 -3.83 -14.59 -0.38
CA LYS A 202 -3.82 -16.04 -0.60
C LYS A 202 -5.13 -16.56 -1.22
N TYR A 203 -6.26 -16.11 -0.69
CA TYR A 203 -7.59 -16.61 -1.10
C TYR A 203 -8.32 -15.61 -2.00
N GLU A 204 -8.15 -14.32 -1.75
CA GLU A 204 -8.84 -13.23 -2.43
C GLU A 204 -8.39 -13.08 -3.88
N TRP A 205 -7.09 -13.27 -4.15
CA TRP A 205 -6.49 -12.98 -5.45
C TRP A 205 -7.12 -13.77 -6.61
N ALA A 206 -7.35 -15.05 -6.42
CA ALA A 206 -7.99 -15.88 -7.44
C ALA A 206 -9.43 -15.43 -7.74
N ALA A 207 -10.16 -14.95 -6.73
CA ALA A 207 -11.49 -14.39 -6.91
C ALA A 207 -11.44 -13.05 -7.66
N LEU A 208 -10.47 -12.20 -7.30
CA LEU A 208 -10.26 -10.89 -7.95
C LEU A 208 -9.92 -11.04 -9.43
N LYS A 209 -9.02 -11.97 -9.80
CA LYS A 209 -8.69 -12.23 -11.20
C LYS A 209 -9.94 -12.59 -12.00
N ARG A 210 -10.76 -13.52 -11.51
CA ARG A 210 -12.01 -13.89 -12.19
C ARG A 210 -13.00 -12.72 -12.41
N LEU A 211 -12.90 -11.67 -11.60
CA LEU A 211 -13.73 -10.46 -11.78
C LEU A 211 -13.19 -9.53 -12.87
N VAL A 212 -11.88 -9.53 -13.09
CA VAL A 212 -11.24 -8.71 -14.13
C VAL A 212 -11.38 -9.36 -15.50
N ASP A 213 -11.34 -10.68 -15.56
CA ASP A 213 -11.43 -11.47 -16.80
C ASP A 213 -12.87 -11.55 -17.38
N ARG A 214 -13.86 -10.91 -16.74
CA ARG A 214 -15.26 -10.79 -17.20
C ARG A 214 -15.52 -9.44 -17.84
#